data_443a7a23b1bd18c41ea48de5468d13c7
#
_entry.id   443a7a23b1bd18c41ea48de5468d13c7
#
_cell.length_a   1.000
_cell.length_b   1.000
_cell.length_c   1.000
_cell.angle_alpha   90.00
_cell.angle_beta   90.00
_cell.angle_gamma   90.00
#
_symmetry.space_group_name_H-M   'P 1'
#
loop_
_entity.id
_entity.type
_entity.pdbx_description
1 polymer ?
#
loop_
_entity_poly.entity_id
_entity_poly.type
_entity_poly.pdbx_seq_one_letter_code
_entity_poly.pdbx_strand_id
1 'polypeptide(L)'
;MYKKQMFTRTIFDIGVNMLRETTQIFSAVVGGVDSYENDPYDATVRKGDEFSRRIARNVHIMLQEEFGMLRPIDPAGGSWGIEALTKEMAEKIWGEFQKIESLGGILKALKEEYPQQQILEILKQRFKALDLRKDSAVGTNMYPNMTEELLDPRPEDVPALKKELSEGVEKYRADMDKDFLKEKLEELKAADTDIVEKEIAAFSAGATISEVRTARADRAESTE
;
A
#
# COMPACT_ATOMS: atom_id res chain seq x y z
N MET A 1 -9.83 0.00 1.09
CA MET A 1 -8.45 0.58 1.02
C MET A 1 -7.87 0.31 -0.36
N TYR A 2 -7.68 1.33 -1.16
CA TYR A 2 -7.12 1.18 -2.50
C TYR A 2 -5.61 1.37 -2.45
N LYS A 3 -4.87 0.46 -3.07
CA LYS A 3 -3.41 0.43 -3.04
C LYS A 3 -2.81 0.91 -4.36
N LYS A 4 -1.97 1.89 -4.29
CA LYS A 4 -0.78 2.25 -5.06
C LYS A 4 -0.57 1.62 -6.44
N GLN A 5 -0.73 2.39 -7.50
CA GLN A 5 -0.34 1.96 -8.86
C GLN A 5 1.10 2.38 -9.22
N MET A 6 2.10 1.75 -8.59
CA MET A 6 3.52 2.03 -8.89
C MET A 6 3.94 1.66 -10.31
N PHE A 7 3.31 0.66 -10.92
CA PHE A 7 3.71 0.13 -12.23
C PHE A 7 3.45 1.08 -13.42
N THR A 8 2.74 2.19 -13.23
CA THR A 8 2.55 3.22 -14.25
C THR A 8 3.53 4.37 -14.13
N ARG A 9 4.31 4.44 -13.04
CA ARG A 9 5.29 5.49 -12.82
C ARG A 9 6.61 5.16 -13.48
N THR A 10 7.29 6.19 -13.95
CA THR A 10 8.56 6.08 -14.67
C THR A 10 9.66 6.81 -13.92
N ILE A 11 10.91 6.48 -14.22
CA ILE A 11 12.09 7.18 -13.74
C ILE A 11 12.45 8.35 -14.67
N PHE A 12 11.92 8.35 -15.89
CA PHE A 12 12.11 9.39 -16.89
C PHE A 12 10.96 10.38 -16.85
N ASP A 13 11.26 11.65 -17.14
CA ASP A 13 10.32 12.77 -17.11
C ASP A 13 9.46 12.74 -15.83
N ILE A 14 10.18 12.79 -14.73
CA ILE A 14 9.63 12.52 -13.38
C ILE A 14 8.43 13.43 -13.05
N GLY A 15 8.37 14.63 -13.62
CA GLY A 15 7.26 15.57 -13.48
C GLY A 15 5.92 15.01 -14.00
N VAL A 16 5.96 14.16 -15.03
CA VAL A 16 4.76 13.51 -15.58
C VAL A 16 4.10 12.56 -14.59
N ASN A 17 4.86 12.06 -13.61
CA ASN A 17 4.27 11.24 -12.55
C ASN A 17 3.26 12.01 -11.69
N MET A 18 3.41 13.33 -11.51
CA MET A 18 2.40 14.16 -10.82
C MET A 18 1.07 14.19 -11.58
N LEU A 19 1.13 14.26 -12.90
CA LEU A 19 -0.05 14.24 -13.78
C LEU A 19 -0.74 12.87 -13.71
N ARG A 20 0.05 11.79 -13.79
CA ARG A 20 -0.46 10.41 -13.63
C ARG A 20 -1.14 10.21 -12.30
N GLU A 21 -0.50 10.69 -11.22
CA GLU A 21 -1.02 10.61 -9.86
C GLU A 21 -2.37 11.32 -9.73
N THR A 22 -2.48 12.54 -10.24
CA THR A 22 -3.72 13.32 -10.21
C THR A 22 -4.87 12.58 -10.91
N THR A 23 -4.62 12.06 -12.12
CA THR A 23 -5.64 11.31 -12.88
C THR A 23 -5.99 9.97 -12.23
N GLN A 24 -5.05 9.31 -11.57
CA GLN A 24 -5.30 8.06 -10.83
C GLN A 24 -6.17 8.30 -9.60
N ILE A 25 -5.88 9.34 -8.81
CA ILE A 25 -6.69 9.71 -7.65
C ILE A 25 -8.08 10.13 -8.10
N PHE A 26 -8.18 10.95 -9.15
CA PHE A 26 -9.47 11.33 -9.73
C PHE A 26 -10.30 10.10 -10.12
N SER A 27 -9.70 9.15 -10.85
CA SER A 27 -10.39 7.92 -11.26
C SER A 27 -10.83 7.07 -10.06
N ALA A 28 -10.01 7.00 -9.02
CA ALA A 28 -10.32 6.26 -7.80
C ALA A 28 -11.50 6.90 -7.05
N VAL A 29 -11.51 8.23 -6.92
CA VAL A 29 -12.61 8.98 -6.27
C VAL A 29 -13.91 8.80 -7.04
N VAL A 30 -13.88 8.92 -8.37
CA VAL A 30 -15.07 8.68 -9.22
C VAL A 30 -15.56 7.23 -9.10
N GLY A 31 -14.65 6.28 -8.91
CA GLY A 31 -14.97 4.87 -8.66
C GLY A 31 -15.45 4.54 -7.25
N GLY A 32 -15.61 5.54 -6.37
CA GLY A 32 -16.20 5.36 -5.03
C GLY A 32 -15.33 4.63 -4.02
N VAL A 33 -13.98 4.78 -4.07
CA VAL A 33 -13.10 4.15 -3.08
C VAL A 33 -13.24 4.81 -1.71
N ASP A 34 -13.20 4.00 -0.64
CA ASP A 34 -13.27 4.50 0.74
C ASP A 34 -12.03 5.29 1.16
N SER A 35 -10.88 4.87 0.68
CA SER A 35 -9.60 5.54 0.96
C SER A 35 -8.60 5.30 -0.17
N TYR A 36 -7.76 6.28 -0.42
CA TYR A 36 -6.69 6.22 -1.41
C TYR A 36 -5.37 6.67 -0.82
N GLU A 37 -4.33 5.89 -1.05
CA GLU A 37 -2.96 6.20 -0.69
C GLU A 37 -2.13 6.37 -1.98
N ASN A 38 -1.40 7.48 -2.08
CA ASN A 38 -0.43 7.68 -3.14
C ASN A 38 0.96 7.97 -2.60
N ASP A 39 1.95 7.58 -3.40
CA ASP A 39 3.34 7.93 -3.12
C ASP A 39 3.69 9.26 -3.75
N PRO A 40 4.73 9.92 -3.24
CA PRO A 40 5.35 11.04 -3.92
C PRO A 40 5.74 10.71 -5.37
N TYR A 41 5.70 11.70 -6.25
CA TYR A 41 5.98 11.55 -7.69
C TYR A 41 7.39 10.98 -7.97
N ASP A 42 8.33 11.20 -7.07
CA ASP A 42 9.74 10.77 -7.14
C ASP A 42 10.03 9.41 -6.45
N ALA A 43 8.99 8.74 -5.93
CA ALA A 43 9.14 7.49 -5.18
C ALA A 43 9.72 6.31 -5.98
N THR A 44 9.75 6.40 -7.32
CA THR A 44 10.42 5.42 -8.19
C THR A 44 11.93 5.55 -8.20
N VAL A 45 12.47 6.70 -7.80
CA VAL A 45 13.90 7.02 -7.85
C VAL A 45 14.48 7.12 -6.45
N ARG A 46 13.74 7.74 -5.51
CA ARG A 46 14.23 8.05 -4.16
C ARG A 46 13.10 8.08 -3.15
N LYS A 47 13.47 8.06 -1.88
CA LYS A 47 12.51 8.34 -0.79
C LYS A 47 12.02 9.78 -0.89
N GLY A 48 10.71 9.95 -0.89
CA GLY A 48 10.10 11.28 -0.97
C GLY A 48 10.53 12.20 0.17
N ASP A 49 10.90 13.42 -0.19
CA ASP A 49 11.21 14.50 0.74
C ASP A 49 9.94 15.28 1.17
N GLU A 50 10.11 16.32 1.95
CA GLU A 50 9.00 17.14 2.41
C GLU A 50 8.22 17.77 1.25
N PHE A 51 8.92 18.25 0.23
CA PHE A 51 8.31 18.86 -0.93
C PHE A 51 7.45 17.85 -1.71
N SER A 52 8.02 16.71 -2.08
CA SER A 52 7.32 15.69 -2.87
C SER A 52 6.14 15.08 -2.11
N ARG A 53 6.27 14.87 -0.80
CA ARG A 53 5.15 14.44 0.07
C ARG A 53 4.07 15.50 0.19
N ARG A 54 4.43 16.78 0.25
CA ARG A 54 3.47 17.88 0.26
C ARG A 54 2.66 17.91 -1.03
N ILE A 55 3.30 17.75 -2.20
CA ILE A 55 2.60 17.67 -3.50
C ILE A 55 1.63 16.49 -3.50
N ALA A 56 2.09 15.29 -3.11
CA ALA A 56 1.25 14.11 -3.05
C ALA A 56 -0.01 14.32 -2.18
N ARG A 57 0.13 14.92 -1.00
CA ARG A 57 -0.99 15.27 -0.14
C ARG A 57 -1.90 16.33 -0.78
N ASN A 58 -1.31 17.37 -1.38
CA ASN A 58 -2.05 18.48 -1.92
C ASN A 58 -2.91 18.09 -3.13
N VAL A 59 -2.56 17.05 -3.88
CA VAL A 59 -3.43 16.52 -4.94
C VAL A 59 -4.79 16.09 -4.36
N HIS A 60 -4.81 15.42 -3.22
CA HIS A 60 -6.06 15.04 -2.54
C HIS A 60 -6.87 16.26 -2.12
N ILE A 61 -6.19 17.23 -1.48
CA ILE A 61 -6.85 18.45 -0.99
C ILE A 61 -7.41 19.24 -2.17
N MET A 62 -6.65 19.39 -3.25
CA MET A 62 -7.09 20.07 -4.47
C MET A 62 -8.36 19.43 -5.05
N LEU A 63 -8.39 18.11 -5.18
CA LEU A 63 -9.57 17.40 -5.69
C LEU A 63 -10.78 17.57 -4.77
N GLN A 64 -10.59 17.68 -3.46
CA GLN A 64 -11.67 17.90 -2.50
C GLN A 64 -12.17 19.34 -2.51
N GLU A 65 -11.26 20.30 -2.39
CA GLU A 65 -11.61 21.70 -2.11
C GLU A 65 -11.86 22.51 -3.40
N GLU A 66 -11.02 22.32 -4.43
CA GLU A 66 -11.14 23.09 -5.66
C GLU A 66 -12.09 22.45 -6.67
N PHE A 67 -12.08 21.11 -6.75
CA PHE A 67 -12.90 20.36 -7.72
C PHE A 67 -14.17 19.76 -7.12
N GLY A 68 -14.39 19.90 -5.82
CA GLY A 68 -15.60 19.48 -5.15
C GLY A 68 -15.89 17.98 -5.24
N MET A 69 -14.84 17.14 -5.36
CA MET A 69 -14.96 15.70 -5.64
C MET A 69 -15.54 14.87 -4.49
N LEU A 70 -15.83 15.49 -3.33
CA LEU A 70 -16.59 14.84 -2.25
C LEU A 70 -18.10 14.79 -2.53
N ARG A 71 -18.58 15.42 -3.59
CA ARG A 71 -19.99 15.50 -3.95
C ARG A 71 -20.18 15.40 -5.47
N PRO A 72 -21.15 14.65 -5.97
CA PRO A 72 -22.06 13.73 -5.29
C PRO A 72 -21.40 12.43 -4.86
N ILE A 73 -22.06 11.65 -4.01
CA ILE A 73 -21.72 10.25 -3.74
C ILE A 73 -22.03 9.45 -5.01
N ASP A 74 -21.12 8.53 -5.40
CA ASP A 74 -21.23 7.72 -6.63
C ASP A 74 -21.47 8.54 -7.90
N PRO A 75 -20.52 9.43 -8.27
CA PRO A 75 -20.70 10.30 -9.44
C PRO A 75 -20.76 9.54 -10.77
N ALA A 76 -20.32 8.28 -10.81
CA ALA A 76 -20.37 7.40 -11.99
C ALA A 76 -21.64 6.53 -12.04
N GLY A 77 -22.45 6.53 -11.00
CA GLY A 77 -23.67 5.76 -10.89
C GLY A 77 -24.66 6.04 -12.02
N GLY A 78 -25.23 4.98 -12.61
CA GLY A 78 -26.15 5.06 -13.74
C GLY A 78 -25.50 5.30 -15.11
N SER A 79 -24.17 5.39 -15.19
CA SER A 79 -23.45 5.39 -16.46
C SER A 79 -23.45 3.99 -17.06
N TRP A 80 -24.15 3.79 -18.17
CA TRP A 80 -24.29 2.46 -18.81
C TRP A 80 -22.96 1.80 -19.10
N GLY A 81 -21.95 2.56 -19.54
CA GLY A 81 -20.62 2.02 -19.83
C GLY A 81 -19.88 1.57 -18.56
N ILE A 82 -19.97 2.34 -17.48
CA ILE A 82 -19.32 2.00 -16.21
C ILE A 82 -20.04 0.83 -15.54
N GLU A 83 -21.37 0.80 -15.53
CA GLU A 83 -22.17 -0.29 -15.00
C GLU A 83 -21.88 -1.62 -15.73
N ALA A 84 -21.85 -1.59 -17.07
CA ALA A 84 -21.52 -2.74 -17.87
C ALA A 84 -20.11 -3.26 -17.58
N LEU A 85 -19.11 -2.37 -17.54
CA LEU A 85 -17.73 -2.71 -17.21
C LEU A 85 -17.58 -3.29 -15.80
N THR A 86 -18.27 -2.69 -14.82
CA THR A 86 -18.28 -3.15 -13.43
C THR A 86 -18.83 -4.58 -13.33
N LYS A 87 -19.95 -4.84 -14.02
CA LYS A 87 -20.56 -6.18 -14.08
C LYS A 87 -19.62 -7.21 -14.69
N GLU A 88 -19.04 -6.91 -15.87
CA GLU A 88 -18.11 -7.83 -16.52
C GLU A 88 -16.87 -8.11 -15.68
N MET A 89 -16.34 -7.09 -14.98
CA MET A 89 -15.20 -7.27 -14.07
C MET A 89 -15.60 -8.14 -12.87
N ALA A 90 -16.76 -7.91 -12.28
CA ALA A 90 -17.26 -8.71 -11.16
C ALA A 90 -17.39 -10.20 -11.54
N GLU A 91 -17.96 -10.49 -12.72
CA GLU A 91 -18.08 -11.86 -13.23
C GLU A 91 -16.70 -12.53 -13.44
N LYS A 92 -15.72 -11.82 -14.00
CA LYS A 92 -14.35 -12.33 -14.19
C LYS A 92 -13.64 -12.56 -12.86
N ILE A 93 -13.73 -11.61 -11.93
CA ILE A 93 -13.12 -11.73 -10.59
C ILE A 93 -13.74 -12.92 -9.85
N TRP A 94 -15.05 -13.10 -9.93
CA TRP A 94 -15.73 -14.24 -9.32
C TRP A 94 -15.28 -15.56 -9.92
N GLY A 95 -15.12 -15.64 -11.24
CA GLY A 95 -14.58 -16.80 -11.92
C GLY A 95 -13.15 -17.16 -11.48
N GLU A 96 -12.26 -16.17 -11.32
CA GLU A 96 -10.91 -16.39 -10.80
C GLU A 96 -10.92 -16.83 -9.34
N PHE A 97 -11.79 -16.25 -8.50
CA PHE A 97 -11.99 -16.70 -7.13
C PHE A 97 -12.38 -18.18 -7.06
N GLN A 98 -13.42 -18.58 -7.82
CA GLN A 98 -13.87 -19.97 -7.87
C GLN A 98 -12.77 -20.92 -8.35
N LYS A 99 -11.92 -20.48 -9.29
CA LYS A 99 -10.78 -21.27 -9.76
C LYS A 99 -9.74 -21.48 -8.68
N ILE A 100 -9.37 -20.44 -7.93
CA ILE A 100 -8.45 -20.54 -6.79
C ILE A 100 -9.00 -21.48 -5.72
N GLU A 101 -10.30 -21.40 -5.42
CA GLU A 101 -10.96 -22.32 -4.48
C GLU A 101 -10.93 -23.77 -4.97
N SER A 102 -11.14 -23.99 -6.25
CA SER A 102 -11.07 -25.35 -6.85
C SER A 102 -9.68 -25.99 -6.79
N LEU A 103 -8.62 -25.17 -6.72
CA LEU A 103 -7.25 -25.62 -6.52
C LEU A 103 -6.94 -26.00 -5.05
N GLY A 104 -7.89 -25.78 -4.13
CA GLY A 104 -7.75 -26.03 -2.70
C GLY A 104 -7.37 -24.81 -1.89
N GLY A 105 -7.78 -23.62 -2.37
CA GLY A 105 -7.62 -22.33 -1.73
C GLY A 105 -6.31 -21.63 -2.05
N ILE A 106 -6.19 -20.38 -1.58
CA ILE A 106 -5.09 -19.47 -1.96
C ILE A 106 -3.70 -20.00 -1.56
N LEU A 107 -3.57 -20.66 -0.40
CA LEU A 107 -2.27 -21.18 0.05
C LEU A 107 -1.74 -22.28 -0.88
N LYS A 108 -2.61 -23.15 -1.35
CA LYS A 108 -2.23 -24.20 -2.30
C LYS A 108 -1.95 -23.62 -3.68
N ALA A 109 -2.81 -22.72 -4.17
CA ALA A 109 -2.61 -22.03 -5.43
C ALA A 109 -1.27 -21.24 -5.47
N LEU A 110 -0.86 -20.59 -4.35
CA LEU A 110 0.43 -19.93 -4.23
C LEU A 110 1.61 -20.88 -4.27
N LYS A 111 1.49 -22.08 -3.64
CA LYS A 111 2.53 -23.13 -3.68
C LYS A 111 2.66 -23.74 -5.09
N GLU A 112 1.58 -23.83 -5.83
CA GLU A 112 1.52 -24.30 -7.20
C GLU A 112 1.84 -23.19 -8.23
N GLU A 113 2.20 -21.99 -7.74
CA GLU A 113 2.59 -20.81 -8.54
C GLU A 113 1.51 -20.31 -9.51
N TYR A 114 0.25 -20.68 -9.34
CA TYR A 114 -0.83 -20.29 -10.24
C TYR A 114 -0.99 -18.77 -10.38
N PRO A 115 -1.12 -17.95 -9.28
CA PRO A 115 -1.23 -16.50 -9.41
C PRO A 115 0.05 -15.87 -9.99
N GLN A 116 1.22 -16.41 -9.65
CA GLN A 116 2.50 -15.91 -10.14
C GLN A 116 2.62 -16.07 -11.66
N GLN A 117 2.21 -17.21 -12.19
CA GLN A 117 2.22 -17.47 -13.63
C GLN A 117 1.28 -16.53 -14.40
N GLN A 118 0.07 -16.29 -13.87
CA GLN A 118 -0.88 -15.34 -14.46
C GLN A 118 -0.29 -13.90 -14.50
N ILE A 119 0.32 -13.47 -13.40
CA ILE A 119 0.97 -12.15 -13.30
C ILE A 119 2.12 -12.04 -14.31
N LEU A 120 2.97 -13.06 -14.40
CA LEU A 120 4.10 -13.08 -15.33
C LEU A 120 3.69 -13.01 -16.78
N GLU A 121 2.61 -13.70 -17.15
CA GLU A 121 2.08 -13.67 -18.52
C GLU A 121 1.59 -12.27 -18.88
N ILE A 122 0.80 -11.63 -18.02
CA ILE A 122 0.32 -10.25 -18.23
C ILE A 122 1.51 -9.27 -18.28
N LEU A 123 2.51 -9.45 -17.43
CA LEU A 123 3.70 -8.61 -17.41
C LEU A 123 4.47 -8.69 -18.75
N LYS A 124 4.67 -9.89 -19.28
CA LYS A 124 5.31 -10.10 -20.60
C LYS A 124 4.53 -9.41 -21.72
N GLN A 125 3.20 -9.53 -21.72
CA GLN A 125 2.35 -8.87 -22.70
C GLN A 125 2.45 -7.35 -22.62
N ARG A 126 2.48 -6.78 -21.42
CA ARG A 126 2.64 -5.32 -21.20
C ARG A 126 3.99 -4.83 -21.69
N PHE A 127 5.09 -5.49 -21.34
CA PHE A 127 6.42 -5.09 -21.81
C PHE A 127 6.47 -5.13 -23.34
N LYS A 128 5.97 -6.19 -23.94
CA LYS A 128 5.88 -6.29 -25.42
C LYS A 128 5.05 -5.15 -26.03
N ALA A 129 3.95 -4.75 -25.40
CA ALA A 129 3.13 -3.64 -25.88
C ALA A 129 3.85 -2.28 -25.75
N LEU A 130 4.59 -2.06 -24.67
CA LEU A 130 5.43 -0.87 -24.48
C LEU A 130 6.60 -0.83 -25.46
N ASP A 131 7.31 -1.94 -25.67
CA ASP A 131 8.44 -2.05 -26.61
C ASP A 131 8.00 -1.79 -28.06
N LEU A 132 6.83 -2.28 -28.43
CA LEU A 132 6.23 -2.08 -29.74
C LEU A 132 5.51 -0.72 -29.87
N ARG A 133 5.52 0.13 -28.83
CA ARG A 133 4.79 1.40 -28.76
C ARG A 133 3.28 1.27 -29.03
N LYS A 134 2.70 0.10 -28.77
CA LYS A 134 1.25 -0.08 -28.75
C LYS A 134 0.62 0.59 -27.55
N ASP A 135 1.32 0.50 -26.39
CA ASP A 135 1.00 1.24 -25.18
C ASP A 135 1.98 2.41 -25.05
N SER A 136 1.44 3.60 -24.75
CA SER A 136 2.21 4.83 -24.58
C SER A 136 2.52 5.09 -23.12
N ALA A 137 3.80 5.31 -22.81
CA ALA A 137 4.27 5.88 -21.57
C ALA A 137 4.93 7.22 -21.87
N VAL A 138 4.17 8.30 -21.71
CA VAL A 138 4.62 9.67 -22.01
C VAL A 138 5.87 10.00 -21.20
N GLY A 139 6.85 10.63 -21.85
CA GLY A 139 8.15 10.92 -21.23
C GLY A 139 9.10 9.72 -21.17
N THR A 140 8.65 8.53 -21.62
CA THR A 140 9.48 7.30 -21.60
C THR A 140 9.62 6.71 -23.00
N ASN A 141 8.63 5.91 -23.47
CA ASN A 141 8.69 5.34 -24.82
C ASN A 141 8.08 6.25 -25.89
N MET A 142 7.29 7.26 -25.48
CA MET A 142 6.69 8.27 -26.34
C MET A 142 6.96 9.66 -25.75
N TYR A 143 7.25 10.61 -26.64
CA TYR A 143 7.51 12.03 -26.28
C TYR A 143 8.58 12.20 -25.19
N PRO A 144 9.78 11.56 -25.30
CA PRO A 144 10.81 11.67 -24.27
C PRO A 144 11.40 13.09 -24.23
N ASN A 145 11.80 13.52 -23.04
CA ASN A 145 12.61 14.72 -22.86
C ASN A 145 14.09 14.37 -23.12
N MET A 146 14.60 14.76 -24.29
CA MET A 146 15.97 14.41 -24.71
C MET A 146 17.07 15.19 -23.96
N THR A 147 16.70 16.20 -23.17
CA THR A 147 17.62 17.03 -22.37
C THR A 147 17.45 16.79 -20.87
N GLU A 148 16.76 15.71 -20.50
CA GLU A 148 16.50 15.41 -19.10
C GLU A 148 17.76 15.03 -18.34
N GLU A 149 17.93 15.63 -17.17
CA GLU A 149 18.86 15.13 -16.16
C GLU A 149 18.11 14.21 -15.21
N LEU A 150 18.60 12.99 -15.07
CA LEU A 150 17.97 12.02 -14.17
C LEU A 150 18.07 12.50 -12.71
N LEU A 151 17.01 12.27 -11.96
CA LEU A 151 16.95 12.67 -10.57
C LEU A 151 17.95 11.84 -9.73
N ASP A 152 18.68 12.52 -8.85
CA ASP A 152 19.61 11.86 -7.91
C ASP A 152 18.84 10.89 -6.97
N PRO A 153 19.23 9.61 -6.91
CA PRO A 153 18.55 8.62 -6.08
C PRO A 153 18.63 8.86 -4.58
N ARG A 154 19.61 9.63 -4.07
CA ARG A 154 19.82 9.89 -2.64
C ARG A 154 19.74 8.60 -1.81
N PRO A 155 20.69 7.67 -1.95
CA PRO A 155 20.65 6.41 -1.23
C PRO A 155 20.64 6.65 0.29
N GLU A 156 19.80 5.90 1.01
CA GLU A 156 19.81 5.95 2.47
C GLU A 156 21.00 5.15 3.02
N ASP A 157 21.68 5.70 4.01
CA ASP A 157 22.64 4.95 4.81
C ASP A 157 21.89 4.02 5.79
N VAL A 158 21.48 2.86 5.27
CA VAL A 158 20.74 1.86 6.05
C VAL A 158 21.49 1.39 7.29
N PRO A 159 22.83 1.16 7.27
CA PRO A 159 23.61 0.86 8.47
C PRO A 159 23.51 1.95 9.55
N ALA A 160 23.70 3.21 9.18
CA ALA A 160 23.59 4.33 10.11
C ALA A 160 22.18 4.45 10.70
N LEU A 161 21.15 4.36 9.86
CA LEU A 161 19.76 4.38 10.30
C LEU A 161 19.42 3.23 11.26
N LYS A 162 19.88 2.02 10.96
CA LYS A 162 19.70 0.85 11.86
C LYS A 162 20.34 1.09 13.22
N LYS A 163 21.54 1.65 13.24
CA LYS A 163 22.26 1.94 14.47
C LYS A 163 21.48 2.96 15.31
N GLU A 164 21.08 4.08 14.71
CA GLU A 164 20.29 5.11 15.37
C GLU A 164 18.98 4.56 15.97
N LEU A 165 18.23 3.76 15.18
CA LEU A 165 16.99 3.15 15.64
C LEU A 165 17.23 2.14 16.78
N SER A 166 18.31 1.34 16.72
CA SER A 166 18.65 0.39 17.77
C SER A 166 19.00 1.10 19.07
N GLU A 167 19.85 2.15 19.00
CA GLU A 167 20.19 2.97 20.16
C GLU A 167 18.96 3.66 20.76
N GLY A 168 18.04 4.14 19.93
CA GLY A 168 16.77 4.71 20.37
C GLY A 168 15.89 3.71 21.12
N VAL A 169 15.77 2.48 20.62
CA VAL A 169 15.03 1.41 21.27
C VAL A 169 15.69 0.99 22.58
N GLU A 170 17.01 0.84 22.59
CA GLU A 170 17.76 0.48 23.81
C GLU A 170 17.57 1.52 24.91
N LYS A 171 17.67 2.82 24.55
CA LYS A 171 17.43 3.91 25.50
C LYS A 171 16.00 3.87 26.03
N TYR A 172 15.00 3.76 25.16
CA TYR A 172 13.60 3.64 25.57
C TYR A 172 13.37 2.47 26.53
N ARG A 173 13.97 1.31 26.25
CA ARG A 173 13.85 0.13 27.10
C ARG A 173 14.62 0.24 28.44
N ALA A 174 15.67 1.05 28.49
CA ALA A 174 16.39 1.33 29.74
C ALA A 174 15.59 2.22 30.70
N ASP A 175 14.82 3.17 30.13
CA ASP A 175 14.00 4.11 30.89
C ASP A 175 12.63 3.54 31.29
N MET A 176 12.24 2.38 30.75
CA MET A 176 10.93 1.75 30.90
C MET A 176 10.84 0.94 32.22
N ASP A 177 9.67 0.99 32.85
CA ASP A 177 9.34 0.11 33.98
C ASP A 177 9.04 -1.33 33.48
N LYS A 178 10.04 -2.19 33.63
CA LYS A 178 9.98 -3.59 33.17
C LYS A 178 9.00 -4.45 33.98
N ASP A 179 8.82 -4.15 35.25
CA ASP A 179 7.92 -4.92 36.12
C ASP A 179 6.47 -4.59 35.76
N PHE A 180 6.18 -3.31 35.52
CA PHE A 180 4.87 -2.87 35.03
C PHE A 180 4.54 -3.44 33.66
N LEU A 181 5.49 -3.44 32.72
CA LEU A 181 5.29 -4.10 31.42
C LEU A 181 4.97 -5.59 31.56
N LYS A 182 5.74 -6.29 32.38
CA LYS A 182 5.54 -7.73 32.61
C LYS A 182 4.15 -8.01 33.20
N GLU A 183 3.72 -7.21 34.18
CA GLU A 183 2.36 -7.30 34.74
C GLU A 183 1.29 -7.17 33.65
N LYS A 184 1.40 -6.16 32.76
CA LYS A 184 0.42 -5.95 31.69
C LYS A 184 0.42 -7.04 30.62
N LEU A 185 1.55 -7.63 30.32
CA LEU A 185 1.63 -8.78 29.40
C LEU A 185 1.01 -10.05 30.03
N GLU A 186 1.20 -10.29 31.34
CA GLU A 186 0.55 -11.41 32.03
C GLU A 186 -0.97 -11.18 32.15
N GLU A 187 -1.42 -9.95 32.40
CA GLU A 187 -2.85 -9.61 32.36
C GLU A 187 -3.46 -9.88 30.98
N LEU A 188 -2.74 -9.56 29.89
CA LEU A 188 -3.17 -9.83 28.53
C LEU A 188 -3.25 -11.34 28.25
N LYS A 189 -2.25 -12.08 28.71
CA LYS A 189 -2.19 -13.54 28.57
C LYS A 189 -3.33 -14.25 29.30
N ALA A 190 -3.71 -13.75 30.47
CA ALA A 190 -4.80 -14.29 31.28
C ALA A 190 -6.19 -13.79 30.91
N ALA A 191 -6.31 -12.87 29.95
CA ALA A 191 -7.56 -12.18 29.64
C ALA A 191 -8.51 -13.06 28.82
N ASP A 192 -9.73 -13.29 29.27
CA ASP A 192 -10.82 -13.92 28.51
C ASP A 192 -11.68 -12.91 27.77
N THR A 193 -11.81 -11.72 28.31
CA THR A 193 -12.58 -10.59 27.77
C THR A 193 -11.70 -9.34 27.70
N ASP A 194 -12.20 -8.30 27.05
CA ASP A 194 -11.57 -6.96 26.99
C ASP A 194 -10.12 -6.98 26.45
N ILE A 195 -9.86 -7.88 25.49
CA ILE A 195 -8.52 -8.14 24.94
C ILE A 195 -7.92 -6.84 24.39
N VAL A 196 -8.70 -6.06 23.67
CA VAL A 196 -8.22 -4.80 23.05
C VAL A 196 -7.77 -3.80 24.12
N GLU A 197 -8.51 -3.66 25.22
CA GLU A 197 -8.11 -2.81 26.34
C GLU A 197 -6.81 -3.26 26.98
N LYS A 198 -6.64 -4.59 27.16
CA LYS A 198 -5.39 -5.16 27.68
C LYS A 198 -4.22 -4.99 26.72
N GLU A 199 -4.45 -5.11 25.40
CA GLU A 199 -3.43 -4.79 24.40
C GLU A 199 -3.01 -3.32 24.45
N ILE A 200 -3.97 -2.39 24.55
CA ILE A 200 -3.70 -0.96 24.69
C ILE A 200 -2.88 -0.71 25.98
N ALA A 201 -3.24 -1.33 27.09
CA ALA A 201 -2.50 -1.22 28.34
C ALA A 201 -1.07 -1.76 28.23
N ALA A 202 -0.86 -2.90 27.57
CA ALA A 202 0.45 -3.47 27.31
C ALA A 202 1.31 -2.54 26.40
N PHE A 203 0.74 -2.03 25.32
CA PHE A 203 1.43 -1.06 24.47
C PHE A 203 1.77 0.25 25.22
N SER A 204 0.87 0.72 26.06
CA SER A 204 1.10 1.92 26.89
C SER A 204 2.20 1.69 27.93
N ALA A 205 2.37 0.45 28.41
CA ALA A 205 3.47 0.05 29.26
C ALA A 205 4.79 -0.17 28.50
N GLY A 206 4.80 -0.04 27.17
CA GLY A 206 5.98 -0.13 26.32
C GLY A 206 6.20 -1.48 25.64
N ALA A 207 5.17 -2.33 25.56
CA ALA A 207 5.25 -3.58 24.82
C ALA A 207 5.52 -3.36 23.34
N THR A 208 6.31 -4.24 22.74
CA THR A 208 6.44 -4.35 21.30
C THR A 208 5.31 -5.18 20.69
N ILE A 209 5.07 -5.01 19.38
CA ILE A 209 4.11 -5.85 18.64
C ILE A 209 4.44 -7.35 18.81
N SER A 210 5.73 -7.70 18.85
CA SER A 210 6.16 -9.09 19.01
C SER A 210 5.77 -9.65 20.39
N GLU A 211 5.98 -8.88 21.46
CA GLU A 211 5.63 -9.29 22.83
C GLU A 211 4.12 -9.47 23.01
N VAL A 212 3.33 -8.52 22.51
CA VAL A 212 1.86 -8.61 22.51
C VAL A 212 1.38 -9.83 21.72
N ARG A 213 1.96 -10.05 20.53
CA ARG A 213 1.62 -11.21 19.69
C ARG A 213 1.94 -12.53 20.38
N THR A 214 3.08 -12.63 21.06
CA THR A 214 3.46 -13.82 21.81
C THR A 214 2.50 -14.07 22.97
N ALA A 215 2.18 -13.04 23.76
CA ALA A 215 1.21 -13.15 24.85
C ALA A 215 -0.18 -13.63 24.37
N ARG A 216 -0.60 -13.20 23.18
CA ARG A 216 -1.84 -13.67 22.55
C ARG A 216 -1.77 -15.12 22.06
N ALA A 217 -0.65 -15.54 21.51
CA ALA A 217 -0.46 -16.91 21.03
C ALA A 217 -0.47 -17.91 22.21
N ASP A 218 0.25 -17.60 23.28
CA ASP A 218 0.26 -18.40 24.51
C ASP A 218 -1.14 -18.55 25.14
N ARG A 219 -1.99 -17.51 25.03
CA ARG A 219 -3.38 -17.58 25.46
C ARG A 219 -4.20 -18.55 24.60
N ALA A 220 -4.04 -18.53 23.29
CA ALA A 220 -4.79 -19.41 22.40
C ALA A 220 -4.49 -20.89 22.68
N GLU A 221 -3.25 -21.24 23.02
CA GLU A 221 -2.84 -22.58 23.39
C GLU A 221 -3.37 -23.01 24.80
N SER A 222 -3.68 -22.06 25.68
CA SER A 222 -4.22 -22.34 27.03
C SER A 222 -5.74 -22.54 27.04
N THR A 223 -6.43 -22.27 25.96
CA THR A 223 -7.89 -22.39 25.80
C THR A 223 -8.35 -23.63 25.01
N GLU A 224 -7.42 -24.42 24.48
CA GLU A 224 -7.66 -25.75 23.90
C GLU A 224 -7.40 -26.87 24.97
#